data_611d0fa99bbd8717c8f104d6c3af0f04
#
_entry.id   611d0fa99bbd8717c8f104d6c3af0f04
#
_cell.length_a   1.000
_cell.length_b   1.000
_cell.length_c   1.000
_cell.angle_alpha   90.00
_cell.angle_beta   90.00
_cell.angle_gamma   90.00
#
_symmetry.space_group_name_H-M   'P 1'
#
loop_
_entity.id
_entity.type
_entity.pdbx_description
1 polymer ?
#
loop_
_entity_poly.entity_id
_entity_poly.type
_entity_poly.pdbx_seq_one_letter_code
_entity_poly.pdbx_strand_id
1 'polypeptide(L)'
;MVQYVKGDFSVKDLIVNFQCDVLGDEKRSFNNLSLLDNIQPSSLIYIQEKKYIEVALRSFASVVVFPLDFKGIVETFDGIESILKDKTLIFFYNPKFLFSKVSSLFKSRKPEYGVHPTVSSGSVFDSTTCEIGPYTVIGRDVKLGKDVIIGSNVNIGDNVIIGDNTVIFPSVTIYENCEIGKNCIIHANTVIGSDGFGYVNDKGINYKIEHLGKVVIENDVEIGSNSSVDRGTIGTTLIKKGSKIDNLVQIAHNTTIGSNSIVCSQVGIAGGATVGDNVILAGQVGVSDHCKVGNNVIVGAQAGLTPKNYPDNSFLLGTPAMNALDFKKSSAIFFRLPQLDKQLSQLQTTVENLSNSINN
;
A
#
# COMPACT_ATOMS: atom_id res chain seq x y z
N MET A 1 -19.58 1.04 -10.64
CA MET A 1 -18.95 2.34 -10.35
C MET A 1 -19.10 2.63 -8.87
N VAL A 2 -18.06 3.01 -8.16
CA VAL A 2 -18.15 3.41 -6.76
C VAL A 2 -18.94 4.72 -6.71
N GLN A 3 -20.17 4.70 -6.20
CA GLN A 3 -20.91 5.93 -5.95
C GLN A 3 -20.39 6.57 -4.67
N TYR A 4 -19.98 7.83 -4.75
CA TYR A 4 -19.73 8.64 -3.56
C TYR A 4 -21.09 8.91 -2.91
N VAL A 5 -21.27 8.47 -1.69
CA VAL A 5 -22.46 8.82 -0.92
C VAL A 5 -22.34 10.29 -0.53
N LYS A 6 -23.15 11.16 -1.14
CA LYS A 6 -23.39 12.50 -0.60
C LYS A 6 -24.27 12.32 0.63
N GLY A 7 -23.66 12.33 1.80
CA GLY A 7 -24.38 12.30 3.08
C GLY A 7 -23.98 13.52 3.90
N ASP A 8 -24.90 14.11 4.61
CA ASP A 8 -24.57 15.04 5.68
C ASP A 8 -24.18 14.23 6.91
N PHE A 9 -22.94 14.36 7.33
CA PHE A 9 -22.40 13.74 8.54
C PHE A 9 -22.31 14.80 9.64
N SER A 10 -22.61 14.44 10.88
CA SER A 10 -22.41 15.34 12.01
C SER A 10 -21.13 14.99 12.78
N VAL A 11 -20.59 15.98 13.49
CA VAL A 11 -19.46 15.75 14.41
C VAL A 11 -19.84 14.70 15.46
N LYS A 12 -21.10 14.73 15.93
CA LYS A 12 -21.62 13.76 16.89
C LYS A 12 -21.50 12.31 16.40
N ASP A 13 -21.73 12.06 15.11
CA ASP A 13 -21.58 10.71 14.52
C ASP A 13 -20.13 10.22 14.55
N LEU A 14 -19.17 11.15 14.52
CA LEU A 14 -17.75 10.81 14.62
C LEU A 14 -17.34 10.53 16.05
N ILE A 15 -17.74 11.35 17.01
CA ILE A 15 -17.30 11.22 18.41
C ILE A 15 -17.88 9.99 19.12
N VAL A 16 -19.02 9.46 18.66
CA VAL A 16 -19.60 8.22 19.18
C VAL A 16 -18.62 7.04 19.08
N ASN A 17 -17.79 7.04 18.03
CA ASN A 17 -16.87 5.93 17.73
C ASN A 17 -15.41 6.22 18.14
N PHE A 18 -15.09 7.47 18.50
CA PHE A 18 -13.73 7.90 18.80
C PHE A 18 -13.71 8.81 20.02
N GLN A 19 -12.83 8.54 20.97
CA GLN A 19 -12.60 9.45 22.11
C GLN A 19 -11.89 10.71 21.62
N CYS A 20 -12.67 11.73 21.28
CA CYS A 20 -12.18 13.03 20.81
C CYS A 20 -12.55 14.11 21.81
N ASP A 21 -11.68 15.11 21.97
CA ASP A 21 -12.08 16.38 22.58
C ASP A 21 -12.68 17.28 21.52
N VAL A 22 -13.78 17.94 21.84
CA VAL A 22 -14.50 18.79 20.89
C VAL A 22 -14.66 20.19 21.46
N LEU A 23 -14.46 21.20 20.63
CA LEU A 23 -14.70 22.60 20.93
C LEU A 23 -15.68 23.18 19.89
N GLY A 24 -16.85 23.61 20.29
CA GLY A 24 -17.93 24.11 19.44
C GLY A 24 -19.13 23.18 19.38
N ASP A 25 -19.95 23.33 18.36
CA ASP A 25 -21.23 22.62 18.22
C ASP A 25 -21.03 21.18 17.69
N GLU A 26 -21.29 20.18 18.53
CA GLU A 26 -21.23 18.76 18.12
C GLU A 26 -22.29 18.36 17.07
N LYS A 27 -23.33 19.17 16.89
CA LYS A 27 -24.34 18.94 15.85
C LYS A 27 -23.92 19.49 14.49
N ARG A 28 -22.78 20.20 14.41
CA ARG A 28 -22.26 20.75 13.16
C ARG A 28 -22.12 19.64 12.12
N SER A 29 -22.69 19.89 10.96
CA SER A 29 -22.63 18.96 9.84
C SER A 29 -21.53 19.33 8.84
N PHE A 30 -21.08 18.33 8.11
CA PHE A 30 -20.22 18.47 6.94
C PHE A 30 -20.63 17.45 5.89
N ASN A 31 -20.42 17.74 4.62
CA ASN A 31 -20.83 16.89 3.51
C ASN A 31 -19.73 16.68 2.46
N ASN A 32 -18.52 17.16 2.75
CA ASN A 32 -17.37 16.84 1.95
C ASN A 32 -16.06 16.85 2.78
N LEU A 33 -14.97 16.42 2.15
CA LEU A 33 -13.63 16.46 2.68
C LEU A 33 -12.78 17.36 1.81
N SER A 34 -11.92 18.17 2.42
CA SER A 34 -11.04 19.07 1.67
C SER A 34 -9.58 18.95 2.13
N LEU A 35 -8.66 19.31 1.26
CA LEU A 35 -7.25 19.52 1.58
C LEU A 35 -6.99 20.99 1.86
N LEU A 36 -5.89 21.30 2.55
CA LEU A 36 -5.53 22.66 2.96
C LEU A 36 -5.34 23.65 1.81
N ASP A 37 -4.96 23.17 0.64
CA ASP A 37 -4.73 23.98 -0.57
C ASP A 37 -6.03 24.29 -1.35
N ASN A 38 -7.13 23.61 -1.04
CA ASN A 38 -8.42 23.80 -1.70
C ASN A 38 -9.58 23.52 -0.76
N ILE A 39 -9.76 24.38 0.25
CA ILE A 39 -10.78 24.21 1.28
C ILE A 39 -12.14 24.67 0.77
N GLN A 40 -13.10 23.76 0.77
CA GLN A 40 -14.48 24.02 0.37
C GLN A 40 -15.39 24.28 1.59
N PRO A 41 -16.47 25.05 1.43
CA PRO A 41 -17.49 25.17 2.47
C PRO A 41 -18.08 23.82 2.86
N SER A 42 -18.58 23.72 4.09
CA SER A 42 -19.20 22.50 4.63
C SER A 42 -18.27 21.26 4.59
N SER A 43 -16.96 21.48 4.62
CA SER A 43 -15.99 20.40 4.62
C SER A 43 -15.41 20.10 5.99
N LEU A 44 -14.89 18.88 6.14
CA LEU A 44 -13.96 18.49 7.18
C LEU A 44 -12.55 18.51 6.61
N ILE A 45 -11.61 19.14 7.34
CA ILE A 45 -10.18 19.13 7.08
C ILE A 45 -9.40 18.61 8.28
N TYR A 46 -8.15 18.23 8.08
CA TYR A 46 -7.23 17.95 9.18
C TYR A 46 -5.90 18.67 8.98
N ILE A 47 -5.22 18.96 10.08
CA ILE A 47 -3.85 19.49 10.07
C ILE A 47 -2.94 18.68 10.99
N GLN A 48 -1.63 18.72 10.71
CA GLN A 48 -0.60 18.03 11.49
C GLN A 48 0.53 18.95 11.95
N GLU A 49 0.63 20.16 11.40
CA GLU A 49 1.71 21.10 11.70
C GLU A 49 1.15 22.43 12.22
N LYS A 50 1.79 22.97 13.27
CA LYS A 50 1.37 24.20 13.96
C LYS A 50 1.26 25.42 13.04
N LYS A 51 2.12 25.50 12.01
CA LYS A 51 2.12 26.62 11.04
C LYS A 51 0.81 26.79 10.26
N TYR A 52 -0.04 25.74 10.24
CA TYR A 52 -1.32 25.77 9.52
C TYR A 52 -2.53 26.05 10.43
N ILE A 53 -2.34 26.27 11.74
CA ILE A 53 -3.45 26.53 12.69
C ILE A 53 -4.28 27.73 12.24
N GLU A 54 -3.66 28.88 12.01
CA GLU A 54 -4.36 30.08 11.61
C GLU A 54 -5.11 29.93 10.29
N VAL A 55 -4.46 29.32 9.28
CA VAL A 55 -5.08 29.07 7.97
C VAL A 55 -6.32 28.17 8.12
N ALA A 56 -6.25 27.13 8.94
CA ALA A 56 -7.38 26.24 9.17
C ALA A 56 -8.53 26.92 9.94
N LEU A 57 -8.20 27.72 10.97
CA LEU A 57 -9.19 28.42 11.77
C LEU A 57 -9.93 29.50 10.97
N ARG A 58 -9.24 30.20 10.07
CA ARG A 58 -9.82 31.25 9.19
C ARG A 58 -10.43 30.72 7.89
N SER A 59 -10.35 29.42 7.63
CA SER A 59 -10.85 28.77 6.40
C SER A 59 -12.38 28.71 6.33
N PHE A 60 -12.91 28.22 5.20
CA PHE A 60 -14.34 27.94 5.01
C PHE A 60 -14.76 26.54 5.48
N ALA A 61 -13.85 25.72 6.03
CA ALA A 61 -14.18 24.41 6.57
C ALA A 61 -15.15 24.51 7.75
N SER A 62 -16.13 23.63 7.81
CA SER A 62 -17.07 23.55 8.95
C SER A 62 -16.49 22.79 10.13
N VAL A 63 -15.60 21.80 9.84
CA VAL A 63 -14.97 20.96 10.86
C VAL A 63 -13.46 20.90 10.63
N VAL A 64 -12.69 21.14 11.69
CA VAL A 64 -11.23 21.04 11.65
C VAL A 64 -10.73 20.04 12.68
N VAL A 65 -9.94 19.07 12.25
CA VAL A 65 -9.31 18.07 13.12
C VAL A 65 -7.87 18.46 13.39
N PHE A 66 -7.54 18.64 14.66
CA PHE A 66 -6.22 19.01 15.17
C PHE A 66 -5.57 17.85 15.95
N PRO A 67 -4.23 17.81 16.03
CA PRO A 67 -3.54 17.02 17.04
C PRO A 67 -3.97 17.43 18.46
N LEU A 68 -4.03 16.47 19.36
CA LEU A 68 -4.48 16.70 20.73
C LEU A 68 -3.61 17.74 21.48
N ASP A 69 -2.31 17.75 21.20
CA ASP A 69 -1.32 18.68 21.77
C ASP A 69 -1.46 20.13 21.27
N PHE A 70 -2.29 20.37 20.24
CA PHE A 70 -2.57 21.74 19.75
C PHE A 70 -3.73 22.41 20.52
N LYS A 71 -4.46 21.67 21.35
CA LYS A 71 -5.67 22.16 22.04
C LYS A 71 -5.42 23.46 22.79
N GLY A 72 -4.42 23.53 23.66
CA GLY A 72 -4.15 24.74 24.43
C GLY A 72 -3.76 25.96 23.58
N ILE A 73 -3.10 25.76 22.44
CA ILE A 73 -2.76 26.84 21.50
C ILE A 73 -4.02 27.36 20.81
N VAL A 74 -4.90 26.45 20.41
CA VAL A 74 -6.11 26.77 19.67
C VAL A 74 -7.14 27.45 20.58
N GLU A 75 -7.30 27.00 21.83
CA GLU A 75 -8.22 27.59 22.81
C GLU A 75 -7.85 29.04 23.19
N THR A 76 -6.57 29.39 23.11
CA THR A 76 -6.07 30.75 23.37
C THR A 76 -5.93 31.60 22.13
N PHE A 77 -6.39 31.12 20.95
CA PHE A 77 -6.29 31.86 19.69
C PHE A 77 -7.23 33.08 19.72
N ASP A 78 -6.70 34.21 19.27
CA ASP A 78 -7.46 35.46 19.24
C ASP A 78 -8.70 35.35 18.32
N GLY A 79 -9.87 35.68 18.89
CA GLY A 79 -11.14 35.58 18.19
C GLY A 79 -11.74 34.17 18.12
N ILE A 80 -11.25 33.20 18.91
CA ILE A 80 -11.73 31.81 18.87
C ILE A 80 -13.24 31.69 19.09
N GLU A 81 -13.84 32.51 19.99
CA GLU A 81 -15.29 32.49 20.24
C GLU A 81 -16.11 32.85 19.00
N SER A 82 -15.61 33.76 18.17
CA SER A 82 -16.24 34.09 16.90
C SER A 82 -16.13 32.96 15.88
N ILE A 83 -14.98 32.30 15.84
CA ILE A 83 -14.71 31.16 14.96
C ILE A 83 -15.64 29.98 15.28
N LEU A 84 -15.88 29.72 16.55
CA LEU A 84 -16.74 28.62 17.01
C LEU A 84 -18.22 28.78 16.66
N LYS A 85 -18.67 29.98 16.29
CA LYS A 85 -20.03 30.19 15.76
C LYS A 85 -20.23 29.43 14.44
N ASP A 86 -19.20 29.34 13.62
CA ASP A 86 -19.28 28.77 12.28
C ASP A 86 -18.47 27.47 12.11
N LYS A 87 -17.66 27.08 13.10
CA LYS A 87 -16.80 25.89 13.06
C LYS A 87 -16.93 25.05 14.30
N THR A 88 -16.61 23.76 14.13
CA THR A 88 -16.36 22.84 15.23
C THR A 88 -14.94 22.27 15.08
N LEU A 89 -14.22 22.25 16.19
CA LEU A 89 -12.83 21.83 16.27
C LEU A 89 -12.77 20.51 17.02
N ILE A 90 -12.10 19.54 16.44
CA ILE A 90 -11.92 18.21 17.01
C ILE A 90 -10.42 18.04 17.32
N PHE A 91 -10.10 17.61 18.54
CA PHE A 91 -8.74 17.29 18.93
C PHE A 91 -8.60 15.78 19.10
N PHE A 92 -7.66 15.20 18.36
CA PHE A 92 -7.49 13.76 18.33
C PHE A 92 -6.01 13.38 18.25
N TYR A 93 -5.62 12.26 18.85
CA TYR A 93 -4.21 11.84 18.89
C TYR A 93 -3.59 11.65 17.50
N ASN A 94 -4.37 11.28 16.50
CA ASN A 94 -3.92 11.10 15.12
C ASN A 94 -4.96 11.63 14.12
N PRO A 95 -4.93 12.93 13.77
CA PRO A 95 -5.90 13.57 12.86
C PRO A 95 -6.02 12.88 11.50
N LYS A 96 -4.91 12.42 10.94
CA LYS A 96 -4.89 11.73 9.65
C LYS A 96 -5.62 10.38 9.73
N PHE A 97 -5.49 9.67 10.83
CA PHE A 97 -6.24 8.43 11.07
C PHE A 97 -7.73 8.69 11.14
N LEU A 98 -8.16 9.70 11.92
CA LEU A 98 -9.58 10.07 11.98
C LEU A 98 -10.10 10.46 10.59
N PHE A 99 -9.36 11.29 9.84
CA PHE A 99 -9.70 11.66 8.48
C PHE A 99 -9.85 10.43 7.56
N SER A 100 -8.97 9.43 7.69
CA SER A 100 -9.08 8.18 6.90
C SER A 100 -10.36 7.40 7.21
N LYS A 101 -10.77 7.36 8.48
CA LYS A 101 -12.02 6.72 8.89
C LYS A 101 -13.25 7.47 8.38
N VAL A 102 -13.21 8.80 8.45
CA VAL A 102 -14.27 9.64 7.89
C VAL A 102 -14.35 9.47 6.37
N SER A 103 -13.22 9.41 5.67
CA SER A 103 -13.20 9.23 4.21
C SER A 103 -13.87 7.93 3.76
N SER A 104 -13.82 6.88 4.58
CA SER A 104 -14.50 5.63 4.27
C SER A 104 -16.03 5.77 4.28
N LEU A 105 -16.60 6.70 5.05
CA LEU A 105 -18.04 6.96 5.06
C LEU A 105 -18.52 7.55 3.72
N PHE A 106 -17.69 8.36 3.06
CA PHE A 106 -17.99 8.91 1.74
C PHE A 106 -17.82 7.89 0.61
N LYS A 107 -17.10 6.80 0.82
CA LYS A 107 -16.85 5.75 -0.16
C LYS A 107 -17.70 4.50 0.11
N SER A 108 -18.64 4.53 1.05
CA SER A 108 -19.43 3.34 1.37
C SER A 108 -20.28 2.95 0.16
N ARG A 109 -19.99 1.78 -0.42
CA ARG A 109 -20.84 1.11 -1.40
C ARG A 109 -21.56 -0.02 -0.68
N LYS A 110 -22.87 -0.01 -0.74
CA LYS A 110 -23.65 -1.21 -0.40
C LYS A 110 -23.71 -2.09 -1.63
N PRO A 111 -23.55 -3.41 -1.51
CA PRO A 111 -23.74 -4.31 -2.63
C PRO A 111 -25.14 -4.15 -3.21
N GLU A 112 -25.25 -4.03 -4.51
CA GLU A 112 -26.50 -4.25 -5.24
C GLU A 112 -26.57 -5.75 -5.55
N TYR A 113 -27.10 -6.52 -4.60
CA TYR A 113 -27.12 -7.99 -4.71
C TYR A 113 -27.77 -8.44 -6.00
N GLY A 114 -27.17 -9.45 -6.59
CA GLY A 114 -27.64 -10.06 -7.81
C GLY A 114 -26.51 -10.54 -8.71
N VAL A 115 -26.84 -11.42 -9.63
CA VAL A 115 -25.94 -11.93 -10.67
C VAL A 115 -26.41 -11.41 -12.00
N HIS A 116 -25.56 -10.65 -12.70
CA HIS A 116 -25.94 -10.09 -14.01
C HIS A 116 -26.22 -11.20 -15.02
N PRO A 117 -27.26 -11.07 -15.89
CA PRO A 117 -27.67 -12.15 -16.82
C PRO A 117 -26.59 -12.61 -17.80
N THR A 118 -25.54 -11.82 -18.05
CA THR A 118 -24.42 -12.19 -18.94
C THR A 118 -23.30 -12.95 -18.22
N VAL A 119 -23.43 -13.25 -16.93
CA VAL A 119 -22.44 -14.07 -16.19
C VAL A 119 -22.50 -15.51 -16.67
N SER A 120 -21.34 -16.06 -17.02
CA SER A 120 -21.18 -17.49 -17.29
C SER A 120 -20.57 -18.16 -16.07
N SER A 121 -21.25 -19.12 -15.45
CA SER A 121 -20.77 -19.75 -14.23
C SER A 121 -20.91 -21.26 -14.26
N GLY A 122 -19.85 -21.97 -13.87
CA GLY A 122 -19.85 -23.39 -13.51
C GLY A 122 -20.26 -23.67 -12.05
N SER A 123 -20.50 -22.63 -11.27
CA SER A 123 -20.86 -22.71 -9.83
C SER A 123 -22.22 -22.07 -9.56
N VAL A 124 -22.84 -22.48 -8.44
CA VAL A 124 -24.13 -21.91 -8.01
C VAL A 124 -23.89 -21.00 -6.81
N PHE A 125 -24.45 -19.78 -6.86
CA PHE A 125 -24.31 -18.78 -5.80
C PHE A 125 -25.67 -18.35 -5.27
N ASP A 126 -25.70 -17.97 -4.00
CA ASP A 126 -26.83 -17.25 -3.43
C ASP A 126 -26.78 -15.78 -3.90
N SER A 127 -27.59 -15.46 -4.89
CA SER A 127 -27.66 -14.10 -5.47
C SER A 127 -28.16 -13.04 -4.49
N THR A 128 -28.64 -13.43 -3.30
CA THR A 128 -29.04 -12.50 -2.25
C THR A 128 -27.91 -12.08 -1.33
N THR A 129 -26.73 -12.66 -1.50
CA THR A 129 -25.54 -12.41 -0.63
C THR A 129 -24.31 -11.95 -1.40
N CYS A 130 -24.39 -11.78 -2.72
CA CYS A 130 -23.27 -11.30 -3.54
C CYS A 130 -23.76 -10.40 -4.69
N GLU A 131 -22.84 -9.62 -5.23
CA GLU A 131 -23.03 -8.84 -6.46
C GLU A 131 -22.02 -9.33 -7.50
N ILE A 132 -22.49 -9.75 -8.69
CA ILE A 132 -21.63 -10.19 -9.79
C ILE A 132 -21.97 -9.41 -11.08
N GLY A 133 -21.00 -8.62 -11.52
CA GLY A 133 -21.12 -7.72 -12.67
C GLY A 133 -21.11 -8.44 -14.02
N PRO A 134 -21.44 -7.70 -15.10
CA PRO A 134 -21.61 -8.25 -16.44
C PRO A 134 -20.33 -8.84 -17.03
N TYR A 135 -20.51 -9.85 -17.89
CA TYR A 135 -19.46 -10.53 -18.66
C TYR A 135 -18.39 -11.22 -17.79
N THR A 136 -18.70 -11.47 -16.55
CA THR A 136 -17.82 -12.22 -15.62
C THR A 136 -17.97 -13.72 -15.90
N VAL A 137 -16.84 -14.42 -15.90
CA VAL A 137 -16.76 -15.88 -16.08
C VAL A 137 -16.25 -16.52 -14.78
N ILE A 138 -16.97 -17.52 -14.28
CA ILE A 138 -16.65 -18.19 -13.03
C ILE A 138 -16.60 -19.69 -13.27
N GLY A 139 -15.51 -20.32 -12.88
CA GLY A 139 -15.28 -21.76 -12.99
C GLY A 139 -16.16 -22.61 -12.06
N ARG A 140 -15.83 -23.88 -11.97
CA ARG A 140 -16.51 -24.88 -11.14
C ARG A 140 -16.00 -24.84 -9.69
N ASP A 141 -16.86 -25.22 -8.76
CA ASP A 141 -16.54 -25.37 -7.33
C ASP A 141 -15.99 -24.10 -6.67
N VAL A 142 -16.31 -22.92 -7.22
CA VAL A 142 -15.97 -21.61 -6.63
C VAL A 142 -16.86 -21.36 -5.42
N LYS A 143 -16.24 -20.91 -4.32
CA LYS A 143 -16.93 -20.57 -3.08
C LYS A 143 -16.83 -19.08 -2.81
N LEU A 144 -17.98 -18.40 -2.71
CA LEU A 144 -18.07 -16.99 -2.34
C LEU A 144 -18.63 -16.85 -0.92
N GLY A 145 -18.00 -16.01 -0.13
CA GLY A 145 -18.52 -15.55 1.16
C GLY A 145 -19.69 -14.58 1.00
N LYS A 146 -20.16 -14.02 2.13
CA LYS A 146 -21.23 -13.02 2.15
C LYS A 146 -20.67 -11.64 1.75
N ASP A 147 -21.51 -10.82 1.13
CA ASP A 147 -21.22 -9.45 0.75
C ASP A 147 -20.01 -9.31 -0.21
N VAL A 148 -19.74 -10.36 -0.99
CA VAL A 148 -18.70 -10.32 -2.03
C VAL A 148 -19.20 -9.51 -3.21
N ILE A 149 -18.37 -8.59 -3.70
CA ILE A 149 -18.65 -7.76 -4.89
C ILE A 149 -17.64 -8.13 -5.98
N ILE A 150 -18.11 -8.60 -7.12
CA ILE A 150 -17.32 -8.94 -8.29
C ILE A 150 -17.70 -7.98 -9.43
N GLY A 151 -16.72 -7.25 -9.94
CA GLY A 151 -16.89 -6.30 -11.05
C GLY A 151 -17.20 -6.98 -12.39
N SER A 152 -17.20 -6.19 -13.44
CA SER A 152 -17.40 -6.68 -14.82
C SER A 152 -16.12 -7.30 -15.40
N ASN A 153 -16.26 -8.23 -16.36
CA ASN A 153 -15.15 -8.88 -17.07
C ASN A 153 -14.12 -9.57 -16.16
N VAL A 154 -14.54 -10.05 -14.99
CA VAL A 154 -13.66 -10.80 -14.09
C VAL A 154 -13.62 -12.26 -14.55
N ASN A 155 -12.43 -12.88 -14.50
CA ASN A 155 -12.26 -14.30 -14.76
C ASN A 155 -11.80 -15.01 -13.49
N ILE A 156 -12.56 -16.01 -13.05
CA ILE A 156 -12.28 -16.80 -11.86
C ILE A 156 -12.20 -18.27 -12.25
N GLY A 157 -11.04 -18.88 -12.00
CA GLY A 157 -10.80 -20.30 -12.29
C GLY A 157 -11.52 -21.25 -11.34
N ASP A 158 -11.37 -22.54 -11.58
CA ASP A 158 -11.99 -23.61 -10.77
C ASP A 158 -11.44 -23.61 -9.32
N ASN A 159 -12.27 -24.04 -8.37
CA ASN A 159 -11.92 -24.24 -6.96
C ASN A 159 -11.41 -22.99 -6.22
N VAL A 160 -11.69 -21.78 -6.71
CA VAL A 160 -11.31 -20.54 -6.04
C VAL A 160 -12.20 -20.29 -4.83
N ILE A 161 -11.60 -19.78 -3.75
CA ILE A 161 -12.32 -19.40 -2.51
C ILE A 161 -12.15 -17.90 -2.31
N ILE A 162 -13.26 -17.16 -2.10
CA ILE A 162 -13.26 -15.73 -1.81
C ILE A 162 -14.07 -15.50 -0.53
N GLY A 163 -13.42 -14.90 0.48
CA GLY A 163 -14.02 -14.63 1.79
C GLY A 163 -14.96 -13.43 1.80
N ASP A 164 -15.69 -13.29 2.92
CA ASP A 164 -16.72 -12.28 3.12
C ASP A 164 -16.21 -10.84 2.90
N ASN A 165 -17.10 -9.95 2.43
CA ASN A 165 -16.86 -8.51 2.21
C ASN A 165 -15.69 -8.20 1.24
N THR A 166 -15.23 -9.16 0.45
CA THR A 166 -14.14 -8.95 -0.51
C THR A 166 -14.66 -8.32 -1.79
N VAL A 167 -13.92 -7.33 -2.29
CA VAL A 167 -14.24 -6.59 -3.51
C VAL A 167 -13.23 -6.90 -4.59
N ILE A 168 -13.70 -7.44 -5.71
CA ILE A 168 -12.93 -7.72 -6.91
C ILE A 168 -13.32 -6.71 -8.00
N PHE A 169 -12.41 -5.86 -8.40
CA PHE A 169 -12.65 -4.82 -9.41
C PHE A 169 -12.67 -5.40 -10.83
N PRO A 170 -13.13 -4.61 -11.82
CA PRO A 170 -13.24 -5.10 -13.20
C PRO A 170 -11.93 -5.62 -13.78
N SER A 171 -12.05 -6.62 -14.68
CA SER A 171 -10.96 -7.21 -15.44
C SER A 171 -9.86 -7.89 -14.61
N VAL A 172 -10.13 -8.26 -13.38
CA VAL A 172 -9.26 -9.09 -12.55
C VAL A 172 -9.31 -10.54 -13.07
N THR A 173 -8.17 -11.23 -13.06
CA THR A 173 -8.08 -12.65 -13.36
C THR A 173 -7.55 -13.40 -12.14
N ILE A 174 -8.28 -14.41 -11.69
CA ILE A 174 -7.92 -15.29 -10.60
C ILE A 174 -7.86 -16.72 -11.13
N TYR A 175 -6.68 -17.31 -11.14
CA TYR A 175 -6.47 -18.67 -11.60
C TYR A 175 -6.98 -19.68 -10.57
N GLU A 176 -7.12 -20.91 -11.03
CA GLU A 176 -7.67 -22.01 -10.23
C GLU A 176 -6.91 -22.27 -8.92
N ASN A 177 -7.63 -22.80 -7.93
CA ASN A 177 -7.16 -23.19 -6.59
C ASN A 177 -6.65 -22.02 -5.72
N CYS A 178 -6.81 -20.76 -6.13
CA CYS A 178 -6.42 -19.61 -5.33
C CYS A 178 -7.40 -19.38 -4.17
N GLU A 179 -6.87 -18.88 -3.05
CA GLU A 179 -7.65 -18.53 -1.87
C GLU A 179 -7.48 -17.06 -1.53
N ILE A 180 -8.61 -16.35 -1.40
CA ILE A 180 -8.64 -14.92 -1.02
C ILE A 180 -9.47 -14.79 0.24
N GLY A 181 -8.91 -14.20 1.28
CA GLY A 181 -9.52 -13.99 2.57
C GLY A 181 -10.66 -12.97 2.57
N LYS A 182 -11.06 -12.54 3.77
CA LYS A 182 -12.14 -11.58 4.01
C LYS A 182 -11.65 -10.14 3.93
N ASN A 183 -12.56 -9.22 3.60
CA ASN A 183 -12.32 -7.78 3.54
C ASN A 183 -11.15 -7.40 2.60
N CYS A 184 -10.85 -8.21 1.60
CA CYS A 184 -9.81 -7.91 0.62
C CYS A 184 -10.33 -6.97 -0.46
N ILE A 185 -9.42 -6.21 -1.05
CA ILE A 185 -9.69 -5.35 -2.20
C ILE A 185 -8.70 -5.68 -3.29
N ILE A 186 -9.17 -6.18 -4.44
CA ILE A 186 -8.33 -6.50 -5.59
C ILE A 186 -8.68 -5.54 -6.71
N HIS A 187 -7.77 -4.64 -7.03
CA HIS A 187 -8.01 -3.60 -8.04
C HIS A 187 -7.91 -4.11 -9.47
N ALA A 188 -8.42 -3.32 -10.40
CA ALA A 188 -8.62 -3.68 -11.80
C ALA A 188 -7.34 -4.17 -12.50
N ASN A 189 -7.50 -5.12 -13.42
CA ASN A 189 -6.44 -5.73 -14.23
C ASN A 189 -5.37 -6.50 -13.44
N THR A 190 -5.60 -6.78 -12.17
CA THR A 190 -4.69 -7.60 -11.36
C THR A 190 -4.83 -9.07 -11.73
N VAL A 191 -3.71 -9.78 -11.80
CA VAL A 191 -3.65 -11.22 -12.07
C VAL A 191 -3.16 -11.96 -10.84
N ILE A 192 -3.91 -12.95 -10.39
CA ILE A 192 -3.58 -13.78 -9.23
C ILE A 192 -3.50 -15.24 -9.65
N GLY A 193 -2.36 -15.87 -9.42
CA GLY A 193 -2.16 -17.30 -9.63
C GLY A 193 -1.68 -17.68 -11.03
N SER A 194 -1.16 -16.73 -11.83
CA SER A 194 -0.44 -17.06 -13.07
C SER A 194 0.82 -17.89 -12.76
N ASP A 195 1.31 -18.64 -13.75
CA ASP A 195 2.59 -19.32 -13.64
C ASP A 195 3.72 -18.31 -13.41
N GLY A 196 4.64 -18.67 -12.54
CA GLY A 196 5.86 -17.91 -12.33
C GLY A 196 6.91 -18.16 -13.43
N PHE A 197 8.03 -17.46 -13.33
CA PHE A 197 9.15 -17.59 -14.26
C PHE A 197 10.08 -18.73 -13.80
N GLY A 198 9.83 -19.93 -14.30
CA GLY A 198 10.61 -21.13 -13.99
C GLY A 198 11.06 -21.85 -15.26
N TYR A 199 12.39 -21.87 -15.51
CA TYR A 199 12.99 -22.54 -16.66
C TYR A 199 14.30 -23.22 -16.26
N VAL A 200 14.59 -24.36 -16.90
CA VAL A 200 15.88 -25.05 -16.83
C VAL A 200 16.50 -25.07 -18.22
N ASN A 201 17.78 -24.71 -18.29
CA ASN A 201 18.52 -24.82 -19.56
C ASN A 201 19.19 -26.17 -19.66
N ASP A 202 18.93 -26.90 -20.73
CA ASP A 202 19.67 -28.10 -21.11
C ASP A 202 20.14 -27.94 -22.57
N LYS A 203 21.45 -27.99 -22.76
CA LYS A 203 22.13 -27.89 -24.08
C LYS A 203 21.68 -26.68 -24.92
N GLY A 204 21.49 -25.53 -24.27
CA GLY A 204 21.06 -24.29 -24.93
C GLY A 204 19.57 -24.12 -25.16
N ILE A 205 18.77 -25.09 -24.75
CA ILE A 205 17.29 -25.03 -24.85
C ILE A 205 16.71 -24.79 -23.45
N ASN A 206 15.77 -23.83 -23.35
CA ASN A 206 15.07 -23.54 -22.09
C ASN A 206 13.79 -24.35 -22.03
N TYR A 207 13.67 -25.21 -21.02
CA TYR A 207 12.48 -25.99 -20.73
C TYR A 207 11.72 -25.38 -19.60
N LYS A 208 10.39 -25.22 -19.76
CA LYS A 208 9.51 -24.71 -18.73
C LYS A 208 9.42 -25.68 -17.53
N ILE A 209 9.42 -25.12 -16.34
CA ILE A 209 9.04 -25.82 -15.10
C ILE A 209 7.60 -25.44 -14.81
N GLU A 210 6.69 -26.44 -14.83
CA GLU A 210 5.28 -26.23 -14.56
C GLU A 210 5.03 -25.78 -13.13
N HIS A 211 4.10 -24.86 -12.94
CA HIS A 211 3.71 -24.34 -11.65
C HIS A 211 2.40 -25.00 -11.19
N LEU A 212 2.51 -25.86 -10.20
CA LEU A 212 1.41 -26.71 -9.70
C LEU A 212 0.86 -26.23 -8.36
N GLY A 213 1.45 -25.18 -7.79
CA GLY A 213 1.05 -24.61 -6.52
C GLY A 213 -0.13 -23.62 -6.66
N LYS A 214 -0.34 -22.84 -5.62
CA LYS A 214 -1.42 -21.85 -5.54
C LYS A 214 -0.96 -20.52 -4.93
N VAL A 215 -1.89 -19.56 -4.93
CA VAL A 215 -1.76 -18.32 -4.16
C VAL A 215 -2.74 -18.34 -3.00
N VAL A 216 -2.28 -17.90 -1.84
CA VAL A 216 -3.12 -17.64 -0.67
C VAL A 216 -2.95 -16.18 -0.24
N ILE A 217 -4.07 -15.48 -0.18
CA ILE A 217 -4.16 -14.10 0.29
C ILE A 217 -5.00 -14.12 1.56
N GLU A 218 -4.41 -13.70 2.67
CA GLU A 218 -5.12 -13.65 3.95
C GLU A 218 -6.07 -12.42 4.02
N ASN A 219 -6.71 -12.21 5.18
CA ASN A 219 -7.72 -11.17 5.36
C ASN A 219 -7.12 -9.75 5.29
N ASP A 220 -7.97 -8.77 4.99
CA ASP A 220 -7.68 -7.34 5.04
C ASP A 220 -6.53 -6.88 4.10
N VAL A 221 -6.24 -7.67 3.06
CA VAL A 221 -5.21 -7.36 2.04
C VAL A 221 -5.80 -6.48 0.94
N GLU A 222 -5.00 -5.53 0.47
CA GLU A 222 -5.33 -4.73 -0.72
C GLU A 222 -4.24 -4.88 -1.76
N ILE A 223 -4.61 -5.14 -3.03
CA ILE A 223 -3.70 -5.28 -4.15
C ILE A 223 -4.09 -4.29 -5.24
N GLY A 224 -3.17 -3.41 -5.59
CA GLY A 224 -3.31 -2.34 -6.58
C GLY A 224 -3.42 -2.85 -8.02
N SER A 225 -3.83 -1.96 -8.89
CA SER A 225 -4.10 -2.26 -10.31
C SER A 225 -2.86 -2.74 -11.07
N ASN A 226 -3.07 -3.63 -12.06
CA ASN A 226 -2.03 -4.15 -12.93
C ASN A 226 -0.88 -4.83 -12.17
N SER A 227 -1.12 -5.35 -10.99
CA SER A 227 -0.17 -6.14 -10.22
C SER A 227 -0.33 -7.63 -10.55
N SER A 228 0.75 -8.39 -10.42
CA SER A 228 0.76 -9.83 -10.66
C SER A 228 1.29 -10.58 -9.45
N VAL A 229 0.59 -11.65 -9.07
CA VAL A 229 0.99 -12.57 -8.00
C VAL A 229 1.05 -13.98 -8.58
N ASP A 230 2.27 -14.50 -8.75
CA ASP A 230 2.46 -15.82 -9.35
C ASP A 230 2.20 -16.92 -8.32
N ARG A 231 1.70 -18.07 -8.79
CA ARG A 231 1.53 -19.26 -7.96
C ARG A 231 2.86 -19.88 -7.58
N GLY A 232 2.91 -20.63 -6.48
CA GLY A 232 4.08 -21.43 -6.18
C GLY A 232 4.36 -22.46 -7.29
N THR A 233 5.62 -22.74 -7.55
CA THR A 233 5.99 -23.88 -8.40
C THR A 233 5.42 -25.16 -7.80
N ILE A 234 5.69 -25.38 -6.53
CA ILE A 234 5.01 -26.35 -5.65
C ILE A 234 4.74 -25.62 -4.33
N GLY A 235 3.57 -25.88 -3.72
CA GLY A 235 3.18 -25.18 -2.50
C GLY A 235 2.52 -23.83 -2.75
N THR A 236 2.91 -22.78 -2.01
CA THR A 236 2.10 -21.56 -1.92
C THR A 236 2.94 -20.30 -2.05
N THR A 237 2.45 -19.33 -2.81
CA THR A 237 2.81 -17.91 -2.67
C THR A 237 1.81 -17.30 -1.69
N LEU A 238 2.31 -16.64 -0.63
CA LEU A 238 1.50 -16.22 0.52
C LEU A 238 1.59 -14.71 0.75
N ILE A 239 0.43 -14.04 0.81
CA ILE A 239 0.33 -12.64 1.25
C ILE A 239 -0.47 -12.63 2.56
N LYS A 240 0.21 -12.25 3.66
CA LYS A 240 -0.38 -12.26 5.00
C LYS A 240 -1.26 -11.06 5.28
N LYS A 241 -2.05 -11.21 6.34
CA LYS A 241 -3.09 -10.28 6.78
C LYS A 241 -2.65 -8.82 6.82
N GLY A 242 -3.52 -7.94 6.34
CA GLY A 242 -3.38 -6.49 6.46
C GLY A 242 -2.38 -5.83 5.51
N SER A 243 -1.65 -6.62 4.70
CA SER A 243 -0.64 -6.10 3.77
C SER A 243 -1.27 -5.26 2.66
N LYS A 244 -0.56 -4.23 2.24
CA LYS A 244 -0.98 -3.30 1.19
C LYS A 244 0.03 -3.32 0.06
N ILE A 245 -0.42 -3.78 -1.10
CA ILE A 245 0.35 -3.90 -2.32
C ILE A 245 -0.16 -2.81 -3.28
N ASP A 246 0.72 -1.96 -3.74
CA ASP A 246 0.39 -0.86 -4.65
C ASP A 246 0.30 -1.36 -6.12
N ASN A 247 0.11 -0.45 -7.04
CA ASN A 247 -0.04 -0.72 -8.45
C ASN A 247 1.27 -1.19 -9.10
N LEU A 248 1.18 -1.99 -10.17
CA LEU A 248 2.33 -2.43 -10.99
C LEU A 248 3.38 -3.21 -10.18
N VAL A 249 2.97 -3.96 -9.18
CA VAL A 249 3.87 -4.81 -8.37
C VAL A 249 3.92 -6.21 -8.94
N GLN A 250 5.13 -6.81 -9.02
CA GLN A 250 5.33 -8.22 -9.32
C GLN A 250 5.72 -8.98 -8.06
N ILE A 251 4.93 -9.99 -7.69
CA ILE A 251 5.23 -10.95 -6.63
C ILE A 251 5.41 -12.31 -7.27
N ALA A 252 6.65 -12.79 -7.33
CA ALA A 252 6.97 -14.05 -7.98
C ALA A 252 6.64 -15.28 -7.10
N HIS A 253 6.74 -16.44 -7.71
CA HIS A 253 6.38 -17.74 -7.14
C HIS A 253 7.06 -18.05 -5.79
N ASN A 254 6.35 -18.73 -4.90
CA ASN A 254 6.85 -19.14 -3.58
C ASN A 254 7.31 -18.00 -2.66
N THR A 255 6.92 -16.78 -2.97
CA THR A 255 7.19 -15.60 -2.13
C THR A 255 6.25 -15.58 -0.92
N THR A 256 6.75 -15.12 0.21
CA THR A 256 5.93 -14.80 1.39
C THR A 256 6.03 -13.31 1.72
N ILE A 257 4.90 -12.63 1.78
CA ILE A 257 4.79 -11.25 2.29
C ILE A 257 4.16 -11.30 3.69
N GLY A 258 4.88 -10.77 4.66
CA GLY A 258 4.46 -10.71 6.07
C GLY A 258 3.29 -9.77 6.32
N SER A 259 2.72 -9.86 7.53
CA SER A 259 1.52 -9.11 7.92
C SER A 259 1.79 -7.60 7.96
N ASN A 260 0.76 -6.81 7.62
CA ASN A 260 0.79 -5.34 7.65
C ASN A 260 1.96 -4.69 6.88
N SER A 261 2.55 -5.40 5.92
CA SER A 261 3.63 -4.88 5.11
C SER A 261 3.10 -4.02 3.96
N ILE A 262 3.86 -3.02 3.58
CA ILE A 262 3.54 -2.06 2.51
C ILE A 262 4.53 -2.26 1.38
N VAL A 263 4.03 -2.60 0.21
CA VAL A 263 4.80 -2.77 -1.02
C VAL A 263 4.35 -1.70 -2.00
N CYS A 264 5.19 -0.68 -2.18
CA CYS A 264 4.86 0.46 -3.04
C CYS A 264 4.97 0.11 -4.53
N SER A 265 4.52 1.05 -5.37
CA SER A 265 4.42 0.85 -6.81
C SER A 265 5.74 0.45 -7.47
N GLN A 266 5.62 -0.41 -8.49
CA GLN A 266 6.71 -0.92 -9.32
C GLN A 266 7.79 -1.73 -8.55
N VAL A 267 7.48 -2.22 -7.37
CA VAL A 267 8.34 -3.18 -6.68
C VAL A 267 8.30 -4.52 -7.39
N GLY A 268 9.49 -5.12 -7.58
CA GLY A 268 9.65 -6.48 -8.10
C GLY A 268 10.22 -7.39 -7.02
N ILE A 269 9.55 -8.48 -6.70
CA ILE A 269 9.97 -9.47 -5.72
C ILE A 269 10.17 -10.80 -6.43
N ALA A 270 11.40 -11.28 -6.46
CA ALA A 270 11.76 -12.53 -7.13
C ALA A 270 11.35 -13.77 -6.33
N GLY A 271 11.37 -14.93 -6.98
CA GLY A 271 10.89 -16.19 -6.44
C GLY A 271 11.55 -16.63 -5.14
N GLY A 272 10.77 -17.25 -4.26
CA GLY A 272 11.25 -17.79 -2.98
C GLY A 272 11.67 -16.73 -1.95
N ALA A 273 11.49 -15.44 -2.23
CA ALA A 273 11.81 -14.39 -1.27
C ALA A 273 10.84 -14.40 -0.08
N THR A 274 11.34 -13.98 1.08
CA THR A 274 10.53 -13.81 2.29
C THR A 274 10.66 -12.38 2.78
N VAL A 275 9.55 -11.69 2.86
CA VAL A 275 9.40 -10.35 3.45
C VAL A 275 8.70 -10.50 4.78
N GLY A 276 9.29 -9.98 5.86
CA GLY A 276 8.76 -10.06 7.22
C GLY A 276 7.53 -9.20 7.45
N ASP A 277 7.11 -9.11 8.71
CA ASP A 277 5.95 -8.33 9.14
C ASP A 277 6.31 -6.84 9.26
N ASN A 278 5.35 -5.94 9.00
CA ASN A 278 5.50 -4.48 9.09
C ASN A 278 6.65 -3.91 8.23
N VAL A 279 6.98 -4.54 7.11
CA VAL A 279 8.03 -4.08 6.19
C VAL A 279 7.48 -3.01 5.26
N ILE A 280 8.30 -2.01 4.93
CA ILE A 280 8.01 -1.03 3.89
C ILE A 280 9.03 -1.18 2.77
N LEU A 281 8.58 -1.65 1.61
CA LEU A 281 9.33 -1.61 0.36
C LEU A 281 8.86 -0.38 -0.42
N ALA A 282 9.69 0.65 -0.48
CA ALA A 282 9.38 1.88 -1.21
C ALA A 282 9.40 1.65 -2.73
N GLY A 283 8.94 2.66 -3.49
CA GLY A 283 8.76 2.51 -4.93
C GLY A 283 10.01 2.01 -5.68
N GLN A 284 9.80 1.12 -6.65
CA GLN A 284 10.84 0.57 -7.53
C GLN A 284 11.94 -0.25 -6.81
N VAL A 285 11.68 -0.75 -5.61
CA VAL A 285 12.60 -1.67 -4.93
C VAL A 285 12.64 -3.01 -5.68
N GLY A 286 13.84 -3.54 -5.87
CA GLY A 286 14.07 -4.90 -6.37
C GLY A 286 14.47 -5.84 -5.24
N VAL A 287 13.78 -6.97 -5.08
CA VAL A 287 14.13 -8.02 -4.11
C VAL A 287 14.55 -9.26 -4.88
N SER A 288 15.81 -9.67 -4.71
CA SER A 288 16.36 -10.87 -5.38
C SER A 288 15.71 -12.16 -4.86
N ASP A 289 15.92 -13.22 -5.64
CA ASP A 289 15.49 -14.58 -5.31
C ASP A 289 16.06 -15.05 -3.96
N HIS A 290 15.24 -15.81 -3.24
CA HIS A 290 15.56 -16.36 -1.91
C HIS A 290 16.07 -15.34 -0.88
N CYS A 291 15.88 -14.05 -1.13
CA CYS A 291 16.20 -12.99 -0.17
C CYS A 291 15.27 -13.07 1.05
N LYS A 292 15.82 -12.83 2.25
CA LYS A 292 15.04 -12.77 3.48
C LYS A 292 15.15 -11.39 4.10
N VAL A 293 14.02 -10.70 4.14
CA VAL A 293 13.89 -9.39 4.78
C VAL A 293 13.19 -9.58 6.13
N GLY A 294 13.84 -9.15 7.19
CA GLY A 294 13.33 -9.25 8.56
C GLY A 294 12.11 -8.38 8.81
N ASN A 295 11.63 -8.35 10.06
CA ASN A 295 10.46 -7.57 10.46
C ASN A 295 10.82 -6.09 10.65
N ASN A 296 9.83 -5.20 10.48
CA ASN A 296 9.98 -3.75 10.68
C ASN A 296 11.11 -3.12 9.83
N VAL A 297 11.45 -3.70 8.70
CA VAL A 297 12.49 -3.20 7.79
C VAL A 297 11.90 -2.12 6.89
N ILE A 298 12.64 -1.04 6.69
CA ILE A 298 12.31 0.00 5.71
C ILE A 298 13.35 -0.05 4.60
N VAL A 299 12.91 -0.21 3.37
CA VAL A 299 13.75 -0.19 2.17
C VAL A 299 13.40 1.05 1.36
N GLY A 300 14.36 1.95 1.19
CA GLY A 300 14.15 3.19 0.44
C GLY A 300 13.99 2.94 -1.06
N ALA A 301 13.41 3.92 -1.75
CA ALA A 301 13.09 3.80 -3.16
C ALA A 301 14.32 3.45 -4.02
N GLN A 302 14.07 2.65 -5.08
CA GLN A 302 15.07 2.20 -6.04
C GLN A 302 16.23 1.38 -5.44
N ALA A 303 16.10 0.90 -4.20
CA ALA A 303 17.10 0.03 -3.61
C ALA A 303 17.01 -1.39 -4.18
N GLY A 304 18.17 -2.04 -4.34
CA GLY A 304 18.29 -3.43 -4.80
C GLY A 304 18.78 -4.35 -3.69
N LEU A 305 17.92 -5.27 -3.25
CA LEU A 305 18.27 -6.27 -2.24
C LEU A 305 18.88 -7.49 -2.91
N THR A 306 20.12 -7.82 -2.55
CA THR A 306 20.82 -9.02 -3.01
C THR A 306 20.39 -10.27 -2.22
N PRO A 307 20.65 -11.49 -2.70
CA PRO A 307 20.27 -12.73 -2.02
C PRO A 307 20.99 -12.91 -0.68
N LYS A 308 20.46 -12.36 0.39
CA LYS A 308 20.97 -12.50 1.76
C LYS A 308 19.87 -12.26 2.79
N ASN A 309 20.20 -12.42 4.05
CA ASN A 309 19.32 -12.09 5.17
C ASN A 309 19.54 -10.63 5.62
N TYR A 310 18.50 -9.85 5.65
CA TYR A 310 18.50 -8.50 6.20
C TYR A 310 17.85 -8.53 7.58
N PRO A 311 18.52 -8.05 8.63
CA PRO A 311 18.00 -8.15 10.01
C PRO A 311 16.80 -7.26 10.24
N ASP A 312 16.04 -7.61 11.28
CA ASP A 312 14.89 -6.82 11.75
C ASP A 312 15.28 -5.36 12.04
N ASN A 313 14.33 -4.46 11.91
CA ASN A 313 14.46 -3.02 12.20
C ASN A 313 15.54 -2.30 11.38
N SER A 314 15.95 -2.85 10.23
CA SER A 314 16.93 -2.23 9.35
C SER A 314 16.30 -1.09 8.52
N PHE A 315 17.10 -0.06 8.26
CA PHE A 315 16.80 0.92 7.21
C PHE A 315 17.84 0.82 6.10
N LEU A 316 17.40 0.44 4.90
CA LEU A 316 18.27 0.06 3.77
C LEU A 316 18.09 1.06 2.62
N LEU A 317 19.21 1.43 1.97
CA LEU A 317 19.25 2.30 0.79
C LEU A 317 20.27 1.79 -0.23
N GLY A 318 20.08 2.17 -1.49
CA GLY A 318 21.05 2.00 -2.57
C GLY A 318 20.99 0.65 -3.29
N THR A 319 21.83 0.54 -4.29
CA THR A 319 21.99 -0.69 -5.10
C THR A 319 23.48 -1.01 -5.22
N PRO A 320 23.98 -2.09 -4.60
CA PRO A 320 23.26 -2.99 -3.70
C PRO A 320 22.80 -2.29 -2.39
N ALA A 321 21.72 -2.75 -1.80
CA ALA A 321 21.18 -2.15 -0.59
C ALA A 321 22.13 -2.33 0.61
N MET A 322 22.37 -1.24 1.32
CA MET A 322 23.20 -1.19 2.53
C MET A 322 22.49 -0.36 3.61
N ASN A 323 23.04 -0.32 4.82
CA ASN A 323 22.53 0.53 5.88
C ASN A 323 22.45 2.00 5.41
N ALA A 324 21.39 2.71 5.77
CA ALA A 324 21.13 4.07 5.29
C ALA A 324 22.22 5.09 5.68
N LEU A 325 22.83 4.95 6.87
CA LEU A 325 23.93 5.83 7.28
C LEU A 325 25.19 5.61 6.43
N ASP A 326 25.51 4.35 6.14
CA ASP A 326 26.67 3.99 5.32
C ASP A 326 26.45 4.41 3.87
N PHE A 327 25.22 4.24 3.34
CA PHE A 327 24.88 4.75 2.02
C PHE A 327 25.05 6.26 1.91
N LYS A 328 24.56 7.03 2.88
CA LYS A 328 24.71 8.49 2.89
C LYS A 328 26.16 8.94 2.94
N LYS A 329 26.99 8.27 3.75
CA LYS A 329 28.43 8.54 3.82
C LYS A 329 29.13 8.23 2.48
N SER A 330 28.85 7.07 1.91
CA SER A 330 29.40 6.63 0.62
C SER A 330 28.98 7.57 -0.53
N SER A 331 27.71 7.98 -0.55
CA SER A 331 27.20 8.93 -1.56
C SER A 331 27.88 10.30 -1.48
N ALA A 332 28.16 10.78 -0.27
CA ALA A 332 28.90 12.04 -0.09
C ALA A 332 30.34 11.97 -0.63
N ILE A 333 30.98 10.78 -0.50
CA ILE A 333 32.31 10.54 -1.09
C ILE A 333 32.23 10.39 -2.60
N PHE A 334 31.20 9.70 -3.10
CA PHE A 334 30.98 9.46 -4.54
C PHE A 334 31.00 10.77 -5.34
N PHE A 335 30.32 11.81 -4.89
CA PHE A 335 30.33 13.12 -5.55
C PHE A 335 31.70 13.82 -5.48
N ARG A 336 32.61 13.39 -4.62
CA ARG A 336 33.97 13.94 -4.49
C ARG A 336 35.02 13.08 -5.20
N LEU A 337 34.66 11.93 -5.76
CA LEU A 337 35.63 11.04 -6.43
C LEU A 337 36.50 11.76 -7.47
N PRO A 338 35.98 12.65 -8.37
CA PRO A 338 36.82 13.35 -9.33
C PRO A 338 37.89 14.25 -8.67
N GLN A 339 37.58 14.84 -7.50
CA GLN A 339 38.53 15.66 -6.75
C GLN A 339 39.58 14.79 -6.06
N LEU A 340 39.15 13.65 -5.49
CA LEU A 340 40.04 12.70 -4.83
C LEU A 340 41.00 12.08 -5.83
N ASP A 341 40.56 11.73 -7.02
CA ASP A 341 41.39 11.20 -8.10
C ASP A 341 42.47 12.21 -8.51
N LYS A 342 42.12 13.48 -8.70
CA LYS A 342 43.04 14.56 -8.98
C LYS A 342 44.09 14.75 -7.86
N GLN A 343 43.65 14.73 -6.60
CA GLN A 343 44.52 14.84 -5.43
C GLN A 343 45.48 13.65 -5.33
N LEU A 344 45.01 12.43 -5.61
CA LEU A 344 45.83 11.23 -5.60
C LEU A 344 46.92 11.28 -6.67
N SER A 345 46.57 11.70 -7.90
CA SER A 345 47.53 11.86 -8.99
C SER A 345 48.61 12.92 -8.66
N GLN A 346 48.21 14.03 -8.05
CA GLN A 346 49.17 15.05 -7.58
C GLN A 346 50.11 14.51 -6.49
N LEU A 347 49.56 13.74 -5.56
CA LEU A 347 50.35 13.12 -4.50
C LEU A 347 51.34 12.11 -5.06
N GLN A 348 50.96 11.26 -6.00
CA GLN A 348 51.83 10.33 -6.70
C GLN A 348 52.99 11.04 -7.37
N THR A 349 52.73 12.09 -8.14
CA THR A 349 53.79 12.92 -8.79
C THR A 349 54.73 13.53 -7.76
N THR A 350 54.21 14.01 -6.64
CA THR A 350 55.04 14.58 -5.56
C THR A 350 55.93 13.55 -4.91
N VAL A 351 55.41 12.36 -4.67
CA VAL A 351 56.18 11.24 -4.11
C VAL A 351 57.29 10.77 -5.06
N GLU A 352 57.01 10.66 -6.35
CA GLU A 352 58.00 10.32 -7.38
C GLU A 352 59.12 11.37 -7.45
N ASN A 353 58.81 12.65 -7.44
CA ASN A 353 59.79 13.71 -7.43
C ASN A 353 60.69 13.70 -6.17
N LEU A 354 60.08 13.46 -4.99
CA LEU A 354 60.85 13.34 -3.74
C LEU A 354 61.75 12.10 -3.75
N SER A 355 61.26 10.95 -4.25
CA SER A 355 62.05 9.73 -4.38
C SER A 355 63.25 9.91 -5.31
N ASN A 356 63.03 10.59 -6.42
CA ASN A 356 64.12 10.90 -7.36
C ASN A 356 65.16 11.89 -6.77
N SER A 357 64.72 12.84 -5.93
CA SER A 357 65.63 13.78 -5.25
C SER A 357 66.42 13.18 -4.08
N ILE A 358 65.97 12.05 -3.52
CA ILE A 358 66.70 11.33 -2.47
C ILE A 358 67.74 10.36 -3.06
N ASN A 359 67.52 9.87 -4.29
CA ASN A 359 68.39 8.93 -4.96
C ASN A 359 69.47 9.59 -5.83
N ASN A 360 69.47 10.93 -5.95
CA ASN A 360 70.52 11.76 -6.50
C ASN A 360 71.31 12.48 -5.39
#